data_b5fcdbe0941f06181c024503caeff9f4
#
_entry.id   b5fcdbe0941f06181c024503caeff9f4
#
_cell.length_a   1.000
_cell.length_b   1.000
_cell.length_c   1.000
_cell.angle_alpha   90.00
_cell.angle_beta   90.00
_cell.angle_gamma   90.00
#
_symmetry.space_group_name_H-M   'P 1'
#
loop_
_entity.id
_entity.type
_entity.pdbx_description
1 polymer ?
#
loop_
_entity_poly.entity_id
_entity_poly.type
_entity_poly.pdbx_seq_one_letter_code
_entity_poly.pdbx_strand_id
1 'polypeptide(L)'
;MHRSILSRLGWGLRHITFLDCGKVSFSNPVRQSLFTFADCLDGGKSKSRAAADAMRLIFPGAMTEAVDLAIPMPGHSVAPKLVDQTMEDVRKLDQLIEDHDVVFLLMDTRESRWLPTVMANAKGYSRMHLFSRLHTAPLALSSARNILSFLCACLFLSFLSSF
;
A
#
# COMPACT_ATOMS: atom_id res chain seq x y z
N MET A 1 -7.36 2.37 -9.10
CA MET A 1 -6.96 2.48 -7.70
C MET A 1 -6.97 3.93 -7.20
N HIS A 2 -6.33 4.87 -7.90
CA HIS A 2 -6.27 6.28 -7.49
C HIS A 2 -7.64 6.94 -7.29
N ARG A 3 -8.60 6.64 -8.15
CA ARG A 3 -9.97 7.15 -7.98
C ARG A 3 -10.60 6.75 -6.65
N SER A 4 -10.33 5.56 -6.14
CA SER A 4 -10.88 5.12 -4.86
C SER A 4 -10.21 5.78 -3.66
N ILE A 5 -8.93 6.11 -3.73
CA ILE A 5 -8.24 6.85 -2.68
C ILE A 5 -8.69 8.32 -2.68
N LEU A 6 -8.66 8.96 -3.84
CA LEU A 6 -9.08 10.35 -3.99
C LEU A 6 -10.56 10.57 -3.59
N SER A 7 -11.45 9.64 -3.96
CA SER A 7 -12.84 9.72 -3.53
C SER A 7 -13.01 9.58 -2.01
N ARG A 8 -12.11 8.87 -1.34
CA ARG A 8 -12.14 8.67 0.11
C ARG A 8 -11.57 9.84 0.92
N LEU A 9 -10.76 10.70 0.32
CA LEU A 9 -10.35 11.96 0.95
C LEU A 9 -11.56 12.81 1.33
N GLY A 10 -12.63 12.77 0.53
CA GLY A 10 -13.92 13.37 0.84
C GLY A 10 -14.65 12.74 2.04
N TRP A 11 -14.23 11.56 2.49
CA TRP A 11 -14.79 10.87 3.67
C TRP A 11 -14.07 11.20 4.98
N GLY A 12 -13.17 12.17 4.97
CA GLY A 12 -12.47 12.62 6.17
C GLY A 12 -11.13 11.94 6.44
N LEU A 13 -10.60 11.16 5.51
CA LEU A 13 -9.24 10.63 5.63
C LEU A 13 -8.22 11.77 5.67
N ARG A 14 -7.35 11.75 6.66
CA ARG A 14 -6.34 12.81 6.87
C ARG A 14 -4.92 12.28 6.98
N HIS A 15 -4.75 11.04 7.43
CA HIS A 15 -3.43 10.41 7.53
C HIS A 15 -3.36 9.21 6.59
N ILE A 16 -2.34 9.17 5.74
CA ILE A 16 -2.14 8.14 4.71
C ILE A 16 -0.68 7.71 4.71
N THR A 17 -0.41 6.46 5.01
CA THR A 17 0.92 5.89 4.92
C THR A 17 1.01 4.96 3.71
N PHE A 18 1.95 5.26 2.82
CA PHE A 18 2.29 4.44 1.66
C PHE A 18 3.45 3.52 1.99
N LEU A 19 3.26 2.22 1.84
CA LEU A 19 4.29 1.23 2.06
C LEU A 19 4.56 0.46 0.77
N ASP A 20 5.78 0.54 0.26
CA ASP A 20 6.24 -0.16 -0.95
C ASP A 20 7.77 -0.23 -0.93
N CYS A 21 8.37 -1.33 -1.37
CA CYS A 21 9.82 -1.49 -1.50
C CYS A 21 10.35 -1.21 -2.92
N GLY A 22 9.45 -0.97 -3.87
CA GLY A 22 9.81 -0.83 -5.28
C GLY A 22 10.19 0.58 -5.68
N LYS A 23 10.80 0.70 -6.87
CA LYS A 23 11.10 1.96 -7.52
C LYS A 23 10.16 2.21 -8.71
N VAL A 24 9.95 3.48 -9.03
CA VAL A 24 9.16 3.87 -10.20
C VAL A 24 9.94 3.52 -11.47
N SER A 25 9.29 2.80 -12.38
CA SER A 25 9.82 2.46 -13.70
C SER A 25 9.07 3.20 -14.80
N PHE A 26 9.65 3.30 -16.00
CA PHE A 26 9.07 4.01 -17.14
C PHE A 26 7.68 3.51 -17.56
N SER A 27 7.34 2.27 -17.23
CA SER A 27 6.01 1.71 -17.50
C SER A 27 4.96 2.12 -16.45
N ASN A 28 5.35 2.67 -15.31
CA ASN A 28 4.41 2.99 -14.24
C ASN A 28 3.53 4.21 -14.53
N PRO A 29 4.02 5.36 -15.02
CA PRO A 29 3.18 6.53 -15.27
C PRO A 29 2.03 6.30 -16.25
N VAL A 30 2.19 5.37 -17.19
CA VAL A 30 1.15 5.03 -18.18
C VAL A 30 -0.14 4.51 -17.52
N ARG A 31 -0.04 3.90 -16.35
CA ARG A 31 -1.14 3.21 -15.66
C ARG A 31 -1.31 3.55 -14.18
N GLN A 32 -0.37 4.26 -13.61
CA GLN A 32 -0.34 4.65 -12.20
C GLN A 32 -0.26 6.17 -12.10
N SER A 33 -1.40 6.82 -11.97
CA SER A 33 -1.58 8.27 -12.12
C SER A 33 -0.94 9.13 -11.01
N LEU A 34 -0.42 8.52 -9.93
CA LEU A 34 0.39 9.24 -8.94
C LEU A 34 1.86 9.41 -9.36
N PHE A 35 2.29 8.73 -10.41
CA PHE A 35 3.67 8.80 -10.88
C PHE A 35 3.77 9.58 -12.18
N THR A 36 4.84 10.33 -12.30
CA THR A 36 5.19 11.12 -13.47
C THR A 36 6.43 10.54 -14.15
N PHE A 37 6.72 11.01 -15.37
CA PHE A 37 7.95 10.66 -16.08
C PHE A 37 9.19 11.07 -15.26
N ALA A 38 9.13 12.22 -14.57
CA ALA A 38 10.23 12.70 -13.74
C ALA A 38 10.59 11.73 -12.59
N ASP A 39 9.61 10.99 -12.07
CA ASP A 39 9.86 10.00 -11.02
C ASP A 39 10.58 8.74 -11.51
N CYS A 40 10.69 8.58 -12.86
CA CYS A 40 11.40 7.44 -13.47
C CYS A 40 12.88 7.69 -13.69
N LEU A 41 13.33 8.95 -13.63
CA LEU A 41 14.69 9.34 -13.90
C LEU A 41 15.66 8.90 -12.78
N ASP A 42 16.95 8.92 -13.05
CA ASP A 42 18.02 8.63 -12.07
C ASP A 42 17.86 7.28 -11.33
N GLY A 43 17.39 6.26 -12.05
CA GLY A 43 17.18 4.92 -11.50
C GLY A 43 15.84 4.72 -10.78
N GLY A 44 14.95 5.70 -10.88
CA GLY A 44 13.58 5.67 -10.35
C GLY A 44 13.49 6.03 -8.87
N LYS A 45 12.59 6.93 -8.55
CA LYS A 45 12.23 7.31 -7.17
C LYS A 45 11.54 6.15 -6.45
N SER A 46 11.68 6.05 -5.12
CA SER A 46 10.88 5.10 -4.33
C SER A 46 9.39 5.31 -4.60
N LYS A 47 8.64 4.23 -4.81
CA LYS A 47 7.21 4.29 -5.09
C LYS A 47 6.41 4.84 -3.92
N SER A 48 6.74 4.44 -2.70
CA SER A 48 6.10 4.94 -1.49
C SER A 48 6.26 6.46 -1.39
N ARG A 49 7.48 6.95 -1.60
CA ARG A 49 7.82 8.38 -1.53
C ARG A 49 7.18 9.18 -2.66
N ALA A 50 7.27 8.70 -3.90
CA ALA A 50 6.64 9.36 -5.04
C ALA A 50 5.11 9.45 -4.86
N ALA A 51 4.47 8.41 -4.35
CA ALA A 51 3.04 8.41 -4.07
C ALA A 51 2.66 9.40 -2.94
N ALA A 52 3.44 9.46 -1.86
CA ALA A 52 3.21 10.39 -0.76
C ALA A 52 3.35 11.84 -1.20
N ASP A 53 4.39 12.16 -1.98
CA ASP A 53 4.61 13.50 -2.52
C ASP A 53 3.50 13.92 -3.48
N ALA A 54 3.11 13.04 -4.40
CA ALA A 54 2.01 13.29 -5.33
C ALA A 54 0.68 13.52 -4.60
N MET A 55 0.42 12.77 -3.53
CA MET A 55 -0.79 12.92 -2.73
C MET A 55 -0.83 14.28 -2.02
N ARG A 56 0.30 14.79 -1.49
CA ARG A 56 0.38 16.12 -0.88
C ARG A 56 0.06 17.24 -1.89
N LEU A 57 0.48 17.07 -3.15
CA LEU A 57 0.17 18.03 -4.21
C LEU A 57 -1.32 18.01 -4.58
N ILE A 58 -1.96 16.83 -4.55
CA ILE A 58 -3.39 16.68 -4.86
C ILE A 58 -4.25 17.18 -3.71
N PHE A 59 -3.89 16.87 -2.49
CA PHE A 59 -4.62 17.27 -1.30
C PHE A 59 -3.67 17.67 -0.16
N PRO A 60 -3.29 18.96 -0.09
CA PRO A 60 -2.35 19.46 0.91
C PRO A 60 -2.80 19.30 2.38
N GLY A 61 -4.09 19.10 2.61
CA GLY A 61 -4.64 18.86 3.94
C GLY A 61 -4.48 17.42 4.45
N ALA A 62 -3.93 16.50 3.64
CA ALA A 62 -3.63 15.15 4.09
C ALA A 62 -2.18 15.07 4.60
N MET A 63 -2.00 14.47 5.76
CA MET A 63 -0.70 14.02 6.23
C MET A 63 -0.34 12.73 5.52
N THR A 64 0.77 12.73 4.79
CA THR A 64 1.19 11.56 4.03
C THR A 64 2.59 11.13 4.43
N GLU A 65 2.74 9.85 4.66
CA GLU A 65 3.99 9.21 5.01
C GLU A 65 4.40 8.18 3.97
N ALA A 66 5.70 7.94 3.86
CA ALA A 66 6.28 6.96 2.96
C ALA A 66 7.18 6.00 3.73
N VAL A 67 6.92 4.72 3.62
CA VAL A 67 7.70 3.66 4.25
C VAL A 67 8.24 2.74 3.16
N ASP A 68 9.57 2.68 3.05
CA ASP A 68 10.26 1.75 2.17
C ASP A 68 10.49 0.46 2.94
N LEU A 69 9.63 -0.54 2.71
CA LEU A 69 9.68 -1.81 3.43
C LEU A 69 9.22 -2.94 2.52
N ALA A 70 9.97 -4.05 2.54
CA ALA A 70 9.60 -5.28 1.87
C ALA A 70 8.79 -6.17 2.83
N ILE A 71 7.55 -6.47 2.49
CA ILE A 71 6.72 -7.37 3.29
C ILE A 71 7.23 -8.80 3.13
N PRO A 72 7.64 -9.48 4.20
CA PRO A 72 8.07 -10.86 4.13
C PRO A 72 6.95 -11.78 3.65
N MET A 73 7.27 -12.68 2.75
CA MET A 73 6.31 -13.65 2.23
C MET A 73 6.49 -15.00 2.93
N PRO A 74 5.48 -15.50 3.64
CA PRO A 74 5.53 -16.82 4.25
C PRO A 74 5.79 -17.92 3.21
N GLY A 75 6.62 -18.89 3.57
CA GLY A 75 7.02 -19.97 2.66
C GLY A 75 8.26 -19.69 1.82
N HIS A 76 8.78 -18.47 1.83
CA HIS A 76 10.07 -18.16 1.22
C HIS A 76 11.18 -18.20 2.26
N SER A 77 12.29 -18.86 1.93
CA SER A 77 13.46 -18.92 2.81
C SER A 77 14.12 -17.53 2.92
N VAL A 78 14.41 -17.13 4.15
CA VAL A 78 15.16 -15.91 4.42
C VAL A 78 16.64 -16.27 4.55
N ALA A 79 17.50 -15.58 3.80
CA ALA A 79 18.93 -15.77 3.94
C ALA A 79 19.38 -15.42 5.38
N PRO A 80 20.32 -16.19 5.99
CA PRO A 80 20.72 -15.95 7.38
C PRO A 80 21.16 -14.51 7.68
N LYS A 81 21.77 -13.85 6.71
CA LYS A 81 22.20 -12.45 6.82
C LYS A 81 21.05 -11.43 6.86
N LEU A 82 19.86 -11.82 6.44
CA LEU A 82 18.67 -10.94 6.35
C LEU A 82 17.64 -11.20 7.45
N VAL A 83 17.90 -12.15 8.35
CA VAL A 83 16.93 -12.52 9.40
C VAL A 83 16.64 -11.34 10.32
N ASP A 84 17.67 -10.65 10.81
CA ASP A 84 17.48 -9.51 11.71
C ASP A 84 16.72 -8.36 11.03
N GLN A 85 17.07 -8.06 9.77
CA GLN A 85 16.36 -7.05 9.00
C GLN A 85 14.89 -7.46 8.79
N THR A 86 14.64 -8.71 8.45
CA THR A 86 13.28 -9.23 8.24
C THR A 86 12.46 -9.13 9.54
N MET A 87 13.06 -9.43 10.67
CA MET A 87 12.38 -9.29 11.97
C MET A 87 12.05 -7.84 12.29
N GLU A 88 12.94 -6.92 11.96
CA GLU A 88 12.68 -5.48 12.12
C GLU A 88 11.58 -5.00 11.18
N ASP A 89 11.56 -5.46 9.94
CA ASP A 89 10.51 -5.15 8.97
C ASP A 89 9.14 -5.68 9.43
N VAL A 90 9.10 -6.87 10.03
CA VAL A 90 7.86 -7.42 10.65
C VAL A 90 7.39 -6.54 11.81
N ARG A 91 8.29 -6.09 12.70
CA ARG A 91 7.92 -5.21 13.81
C ARG A 91 7.37 -3.87 13.32
N LYS A 92 8.00 -3.28 12.31
CA LYS A 92 7.50 -2.03 11.69
C LYS A 92 6.14 -2.22 11.05
N LEU A 93 5.93 -3.34 10.34
CA LEU A 93 4.63 -3.67 9.76
C LEU A 93 3.56 -3.83 10.85
N ASP A 94 3.91 -4.49 11.95
CA ASP A 94 3.01 -4.70 13.09
C ASP A 94 2.58 -3.37 13.73
N GLN A 95 3.54 -2.47 13.93
CA GLN A 95 3.28 -1.13 14.45
C GLN A 95 2.40 -0.31 13.49
N LEU A 96 2.70 -0.34 12.18
CA LEU A 96 1.87 0.35 11.20
C LEU A 96 0.43 -0.15 11.17
N ILE A 97 0.23 -1.47 11.33
CA ILE A 97 -1.11 -2.04 11.44
C ILE A 97 -1.81 -1.49 12.68
N GLU A 98 -1.11 -1.36 13.81
CA GLU A 98 -1.66 -0.87 15.06
C GLU A 98 -2.03 0.62 15.04
N ASP A 99 -1.23 1.41 14.37
CA ASP A 99 -1.39 2.87 14.31
C ASP A 99 -2.47 3.35 13.33
N HIS A 100 -3.08 2.45 12.54
CA HIS A 100 -4.01 2.83 11.48
C HIS A 100 -5.36 2.11 11.57
N ASP A 101 -6.43 2.83 11.24
CA ASP A 101 -7.80 2.29 11.29
C ASP A 101 -8.13 1.36 10.11
N VAL A 102 -7.49 1.57 8.96
CA VAL A 102 -7.80 0.83 7.72
C VAL A 102 -6.52 0.47 6.98
N VAL A 103 -6.41 -0.77 6.56
CA VAL A 103 -5.30 -1.27 5.74
C VAL A 103 -5.80 -1.74 4.38
N PHE A 104 -5.18 -1.24 3.31
CA PHE A 104 -5.42 -1.70 1.95
C PHE A 104 -4.27 -2.59 1.48
N LEU A 105 -4.56 -3.85 1.23
CA LEU A 105 -3.61 -4.80 0.67
C LEU A 105 -3.70 -4.79 -0.85
N LEU A 106 -2.77 -4.10 -1.47
CA LEU A 106 -2.78 -3.79 -2.90
C LEU A 106 -1.74 -4.58 -3.69
N MET A 107 -1.07 -5.52 -3.01
CA MET A 107 -0.07 -6.40 -3.61
C MET A 107 -0.70 -7.37 -4.61
N ASP A 108 0.11 -7.80 -5.57
CA ASP A 108 -0.30 -8.65 -6.69
C ASP A 108 -0.52 -10.10 -6.29
N THR A 109 0.40 -10.63 -5.47
CA THR A 109 0.41 -12.04 -5.11
C THR A 109 -0.42 -12.30 -3.86
N ARG A 110 -0.92 -13.50 -3.72
CA ARG A 110 -1.66 -13.93 -2.51
C ARG A 110 -0.72 -14.03 -1.32
N GLU A 111 0.46 -14.55 -1.55
CA GLU A 111 1.48 -14.84 -0.54
C GLU A 111 1.89 -13.57 0.21
N SER A 112 2.08 -12.47 -0.51
CA SER A 112 2.44 -11.17 0.10
C SER A 112 1.34 -10.58 0.99
N ARG A 113 0.08 -11.02 0.82
CA ARG A 113 -1.05 -10.56 1.64
C ARG A 113 -1.26 -11.37 2.92
N TRP A 114 -0.71 -12.59 2.99
CA TRP A 114 -0.98 -13.49 4.13
C TRP A 114 -0.50 -12.92 5.45
N LEU A 115 0.75 -12.48 5.51
CA LEU A 115 1.32 -11.96 6.76
C LEU A 115 0.53 -10.75 7.29
N PRO A 116 0.30 -9.67 6.53
CA PRO A 116 -0.49 -8.54 7.03
C PRO A 116 -1.92 -8.92 7.43
N THR A 117 -2.55 -9.86 6.71
CA THR A 117 -3.89 -10.34 7.05
C THR A 117 -3.92 -11.08 8.38
N VAL A 118 -2.95 -11.97 8.62
CA VAL A 118 -2.86 -12.72 9.87
C VAL A 118 -2.58 -11.79 11.05
N MET A 119 -1.63 -10.85 10.88
CA MET A 119 -1.29 -9.88 11.92
C MET A 119 -2.49 -9.00 12.28
N ALA A 120 -3.21 -8.51 11.28
CA ALA A 120 -4.42 -7.72 11.48
C ALA A 120 -5.51 -8.50 12.24
N ASN A 121 -5.76 -9.75 11.85
CA ASN A 121 -6.76 -10.60 12.51
C ASN A 121 -6.35 -10.96 13.93
N ALA A 122 -5.09 -11.23 14.21
CA ALA A 122 -4.59 -11.56 15.53
C ALA A 122 -4.78 -10.44 16.57
N LYS A 123 -4.79 -9.19 16.11
CA LYS A 123 -5.04 -8.01 16.96
C LYS A 123 -6.53 -7.74 17.24
N GLY A 124 -7.43 -8.60 16.76
CA GLY A 124 -8.87 -8.50 17.02
C GLY A 124 -9.53 -7.27 16.37
N TYR A 125 -8.91 -6.74 15.33
CA TYR A 125 -9.43 -5.57 14.62
C TYR A 125 -10.70 -5.91 13.82
N SER A 126 -11.81 -6.08 14.52
CA SER A 126 -13.15 -6.13 13.91
C SER A 126 -13.56 -4.81 13.20
N ARG A 127 -12.79 -3.75 13.42
CA ARG A 127 -12.96 -2.44 12.77
C ARG A 127 -12.05 -2.23 11.57
N MET A 128 -11.06 -3.11 11.37
CA MET A 128 -10.12 -2.98 10.26
C MET A 128 -10.79 -3.51 8.98
N HIS A 129 -11.15 -2.61 8.10
CA HIS A 129 -11.59 -2.98 6.77
C HIS A 129 -10.37 -3.40 5.94
N LEU A 130 -10.08 -4.69 5.94
CA LEU A 130 -9.08 -5.28 5.09
C LEU A 130 -9.62 -5.31 3.65
N PHE A 131 -9.32 -4.29 2.86
CA PHE A 131 -9.64 -4.29 1.44
C PHE A 131 -8.57 -5.08 0.68
N SER A 132 -8.76 -6.39 0.64
CA SER A 132 -8.05 -7.25 -0.30
C SER A 132 -8.81 -7.25 -1.62
N ARG A 133 -8.08 -7.13 -2.74
CA ARG A 133 -8.65 -7.42 -4.05
C ARG A 133 -8.86 -8.93 -4.18
N LEU A 134 -9.91 -9.44 -3.54
CA LEU A 134 -10.40 -10.77 -3.83
C LEU A 134 -10.96 -10.79 -5.25
N HIS A 135 -10.33 -11.58 -6.11
CA HIS A 135 -10.95 -12.11 -7.31
C HIS A 135 -12.05 -13.11 -6.90
N THR A 136 -13.15 -12.62 -6.39
CA THR A 136 -14.42 -13.30 -6.56
C THR A 136 -15.05 -12.67 -7.79
N ALA A 137 -14.74 -13.21 -8.94
CA ALA A 137 -15.53 -12.96 -10.13
C ALA A 137 -16.85 -13.72 -10.01
N PRO A 138 -18.00 -13.06 -9.99
CA PRO A 138 -19.08 -13.52 -10.80
C PRO A 138 -18.83 -13.04 -12.22
N LEU A 139 -18.93 -13.97 -13.13
CA LEU A 139 -18.96 -13.84 -14.57
C LEU A 139 -19.80 -12.63 -15.02
N ALA A 140 -19.17 -11.55 -15.38
CA ALA A 140 -19.63 -10.55 -16.33
C ALA A 140 -18.81 -9.26 -16.13
N LEU A 141 -17.71 -9.16 -16.81
CA LEU A 141 -17.16 -7.91 -17.37
C LEU A 141 -15.76 -8.18 -17.93
N SER A 142 -15.75 -8.72 -19.13
CA SER A 142 -14.52 -9.10 -19.85
C SER A 142 -13.73 -7.91 -20.41
N SER A 143 -13.98 -6.67 -19.99
CA SER A 143 -13.34 -5.49 -20.55
C SER A 143 -12.51 -4.66 -19.55
N ALA A 144 -12.45 -5.02 -18.28
CA ALA A 144 -11.71 -4.24 -17.27
C ALA A 144 -10.36 -4.87 -16.87
N ARG A 145 -9.82 -5.78 -17.67
CA ARG A 145 -8.62 -6.56 -17.32
C ARG A 145 -7.30 -5.78 -17.35
N ASN A 146 -7.26 -4.57 -17.86
CA ASN A 146 -6.00 -3.86 -18.11
C ASN A 146 -5.75 -2.59 -17.29
N ILE A 147 -6.58 -2.25 -16.30
CA ILE A 147 -6.45 -0.96 -15.61
C ILE A 147 -5.87 -1.08 -14.19
N LEU A 148 -5.58 -2.26 -13.70
CA LEU A 148 -5.33 -2.52 -12.28
C LEU A 148 -4.01 -3.21 -11.92
N SER A 149 -2.98 -3.08 -12.69
CA SER A 149 -1.65 -3.38 -12.21
C SER A 149 -0.99 -2.06 -11.77
N PHE A 150 -0.87 -1.74 -10.58
CA PHE A 150 -0.03 -2.10 -9.50
C PHE A 150 0.68 -0.92 -8.86
N LEU A 151 0.20 -0.53 -7.72
CA LEU A 151 1.11 -0.30 -6.63
C LEU A 151 1.27 -1.65 -5.94
N CYS A 152 2.48 -2.18 -5.85
CA CYS A 152 2.82 -3.30 -4.99
C CYS A 152 2.94 -2.73 -3.57
N ALA A 153 1.81 -2.31 -2.97
CA ALA A 153 1.83 -1.48 -1.78
C ALA A 153 0.76 -1.89 -0.80
N CYS A 154 1.09 -1.80 0.47
CA CYS A 154 0.10 -1.59 1.51
C CYS A 154 -0.19 -0.09 1.62
N LEU A 155 -1.43 0.27 1.78
CA LEU A 155 -1.87 1.61 2.10
C LEU A 155 -2.53 1.58 3.47
N PHE A 156 -2.03 2.39 4.38
CA PHE A 156 -2.54 2.54 5.73
C PHE A 156 -3.27 3.89 5.84
N LEU A 157 -4.43 3.87 6.43
CA LEU A 157 -5.28 5.06 6.54
C LEU A 157 -5.75 5.22 7.98
N SER A 158 -5.65 6.43 8.50
CA SER A 158 -6.24 6.82 9.78
C SER A 158 -7.22 7.98 9.60
N PHE A 159 -8.28 7.93 10.40
CA PHE A 159 -9.21 9.03 10.54
C PHE A 159 -8.79 9.87 11.74
N LEU A 160 -8.62 11.16 11.56
CA LEU A 160 -8.57 12.06 12.70
C LEU A 160 -9.96 12.11 13.33
N SER A 161 -10.11 11.44 14.47
CA SER A 161 -11.23 11.71 15.34
C SER A 161 -11.01 13.08 15.99
N SER A 162 -11.54 14.11 15.35
CA SER A 162 -11.67 15.42 15.99
C SER A 162 -13.05 15.49 16.62
N PHE A 163 -13.10 15.39 17.93
CA PHE A 163 -14.09 16.00 18.81
C PHE A 163 -13.36 16.85 19.83
#